data_b99e2fcb4be4f7211a4694aa3ac72f91
#
_entry.id   b99e2fcb4be4f7211a4694aa3ac72f91
#
_cell.length_a   1.000
_cell.length_b   1.000
_cell.length_c   1.000
_cell.angle_alpha   90.00
_cell.angle_beta   90.00
_cell.angle_gamma   90.00
#
_symmetry.space_group_name_H-M   'P 1'
#
loop_
_entity.id
_entity.type
_entity.pdbx_description
1 polymer ?
#
loop_
_entity_poly.entity_id
_entity_poly.type
_entity_poly.pdbx_seq_one_letter_code
_entity_poly.pdbx_strand_id
1 'polypeptide(L)'
;MAVNKVYSDAAAALEGVLRDGMMIMSGGFGLCGIPSVLIEAIRASGVKDLTIVSNNAGIDDAGLGLLLQTRQVRKMISSYVGENATFAKQYLAGELEIEVNPQGTLAERIRAGGAG
;
A
#
# COMPACT_ATOMS: atom_id res chain seq x y z
N MET A 1 8.69 -15.99 27.74
CA MET A 1 7.32 -15.45 27.84
C MET A 1 6.72 -15.39 26.44
N ALA A 2 5.57 -15.99 26.24
CA ALA A 2 4.90 -15.93 24.94
C ALA A 2 4.29 -14.54 24.71
N VAL A 3 4.52 -13.97 23.54
CA VAL A 3 3.89 -12.71 23.15
C VAL A 3 2.64 -13.04 22.34
N ASN A 4 1.50 -12.58 22.79
CA ASN A 4 0.27 -12.71 22.04
C ASN A 4 0.23 -11.65 20.94
N LYS A 5 0.21 -12.09 19.68
CA LYS A 5 0.18 -11.22 18.48
C LYS A 5 -1.17 -11.28 17.77
N VAL A 6 -2.18 -11.87 18.40
CA VAL A 6 -3.52 -11.98 17.84
C VAL A 6 -4.36 -10.79 18.30
N TYR A 7 -5.00 -10.14 17.35
CA TYR A 7 -5.88 -8.99 17.60
C TYR A 7 -7.32 -9.33 17.22
N SER A 8 -8.27 -8.66 17.84
CA SER A 8 -9.70 -8.92 17.64
C SER A 8 -10.17 -8.55 16.22
N ASP A 9 -9.58 -7.51 15.62
CA ASP A 9 -9.89 -7.06 14.27
C ASP A 9 -8.72 -6.26 13.68
N ALA A 10 -8.85 -5.86 12.42
CA ALA A 10 -7.81 -5.12 11.71
C ALA A 10 -7.58 -3.73 12.31
N ALA A 11 -8.63 -3.04 12.71
CA ALA A 11 -8.50 -1.72 13.32
C ALA A 11 -7.71 -1.78 14.63
N ALA A 12 -7.99 -2.79 15.47
CA ALA A 12 -7.25 -3.02 16.70
C ALA A 12 -5.77 -3.34 16.43
N ALA A 13 -5.51 -4.13 15.39
CA ALA A 13 -4.13 -4.49 15.01
C ALA A 13 -3.32 -3.28 14.54
N LEU A 14 -3.96 -2.30 13.93
CA LEU A 14 -3.31 -1.10 13.39
C LEU A 14 -3.32 0.08 14.35
N GLU A 15 -4.02 -0.02 15.47
CA GLU A 15 -4.08 1.04 16.47
C GLU A 15 -2.68 1.38 17.00
N GLY A 16 -2.33 2.66 16.98
CA GLY A 16 -1.01 3.13 17.41
C GLY A 16 0.12 2.88 16.40
N VAL A 17 -0.16 2.23 15.27
CA VAL A 17 0.81 1.94 14.21
C VAL A 17 0.70 2.95 13.06
N LEU A 18 -0.53 3.22 12.62
CA LEU A 18 -0.78 4.11 11.48
C LEU A 18 -0.47 5.57 11.83
N ARG A 19 0.20 6.24 10.91
CA ARG A 19 0.46 7.68 10.97
C ARG A 19 0.60 8.26 9.58
N ASP A 20 0.32 9.54 9.44
CA ASP A 20 0.50 10.26 8.18
C ASP A 20 1.97 10.19 7.72
N GLY A 21 2.18 10.09 6.43
CA GLY A 21 3.50 10.07 5.83
C GLY A 21 4.27 8.76 5.95
N MET A 22 3.70 7.73 6.56
CA MET A 22 4.41 6.45 6.73
C MET A 22 4.56 5.70 5.41
N MET A 23 5.53 4.80 5.37
CA MET A 23 5.69 3.84 4.28
C MET A 23 5.06 2.50 4.67
N ILE A 24 4.25 1.94 3.78
CA ILE A 24 3.59 0.65 3.97
C ILE A 24 3.99 -0.28 2.84
N MET A 25 4.54 -1.44 3.18
CA MET A 25 4.81 -2.52 2.24
C MET A 25 3.64 -3.48 2.25
N SER A 26 2.95 -3.59 1.12
CA SER A 26 1.74 -4.41 0.98
C SER A 26 1.96 -5.52 -0.03
N GLY A 27 1.77 -6.75 0.39
CA GLY A 27 1.89 -7.91 -0.48
C GLY A 27 0.72 -8.03 -1.44
N GLY A 28 0.85 -8.97 -2.37
CA GLY A 28 -0.18 -9.31 -3.33
C GLY A 28 0.23 -9.07 -4.78
N PHE A 29 -0.55 -9.64 -5.68
CA PHE A 29 -0.42 -9.49 -7.14
C PHE A 29 -1.82 -9.28 -7.71
N GLY A 30 -2.10 -8.11 -8.27
CA GLY A 30 -3.46 -7.75 -8.64
C GLY A 30 -4.36 -7.74 -7.40
N LEU A 31 -5.35 -8.62 -7.39
CA LEU A 31 -6.22 -8.85 -6.25
C LEU A 31 -5.93 -10.17 -5.54
N CYS A 32 -4.88 -10.88 -5.94
CA CYS A 32 -4.50 -12.17 -5.35
C CYS A 32 -3.55 -11.96 -4.18
N GLY A 33 -3.88 -12.54 -3.02
CA GLY A 33 -3.01 -12.50 -1.83
C GLY A 33 -2.89 -11.13 -1.17
N ILE A 34 -3.81 -10.22 -1.45
CA ILE A 34 -3.82 -8.89 -0.84
C ILE A 34 -4.43 -8.92 0.57
N PRO A 35 -3.97 -8.06 1.49
CA PRO A 35 -4.55 -7.97 2.83
C PRO A 35 -5.79 -7.06 2.81
N SER A 36 -6.90 -7.52 2.21
CA SER A 36 -8.09 -6.71 1.94
C SER A 36 -8.67 -6.03 3.18
N VAL A 37 -8.74 -6.75 4.30
CA VAL A 37 -9.32 -6.24 5.55
C VAL A 37 -8.42 -5.15 6.15
N LEU A 38 -7.10 -5.32 6.09
CA LEU A 38 -6.16 -4.30 6.55
C LEU A 38 -6.19 -3.06 5.64
N ILE A 39 -6.32 -3.23 4.33
CA ILE A 39 -6.46 -2.11 3.39
C ILE A 39 -7.71 -1.29 3.72
N GLU A 40 -8.83 -1.95 3.98
CA GLU A 40 -10.07 -1.27 4.37
C GLU A 40 -9.91 -0.53 5.71
N ALA A 41 -9.21 -1.12 6.67
CA ALA A 41 -8.93 -0.46 7.94
C ALA A 41 -8.04 0.78 7.77
N ILE A 42 -7.05 0.72 6.88
CA ILE A 42 -6.22 1.89 6.53
C ILE A 42 -7.09 2.97 5.89
N ARG A 43 -7.98 2.59 4.97
CA ARG A 43 -8.92 3.53 4.34
C ARG A 43 -9.78 4.23 5.39
N ALA A 44 -10.39 3.46 6.28
CA ALA A 44 -11.28 3.97 7.31
C ALA A 44 -10.56 4.86 8.33
N SER A 45 -9.26 4.65 8.57
CA SER A 45 -8.46 5.45 9.51
C SER A 45 -8.25 6.89 9.05
N GLY A 46 -8.30 7.14 7.75
CA GLY A 46 -8.08 8.47 7.17
C GLY A 46 -6.62 8.92 7.16
N VAL A 47 -5.64 8.08 7.52
CA VAL A 47 -4.23 8.44 7.40
C VAL A 47 -3.90 8.79 5.95
N LYS A 48 -3.02 9.75 5.75
CA LYS A 48 -2.73 10.31 4.43
C LYS A 48 -1.22 10.46 4.20
N ASP A 49 -0.88 10.93 3.00
CA ASP A 49 0.50 11.12 2.56
C ASP A 49 1.32 9.82 2.61
N LEU A 50 0.67 8.70 2.36
CA LEU A 50 1.29 7.38 2.43
C LEU A 50 2.21 7.14 1.24
N THR A 51 3.34 6.48 1.50
CA THR A 51 4.15 5.83 0.46
C THR A 51 3.84 4.34 0.50
N ILE A 52 3.32 3.81 -0.60
CA ILE A 52 2.95 2.40 -0.70
C ILE A 52 3.97 1.67 -1.57
N VAL A 53 4.51 0.58 -1.05
CA VAL A 53 5.40 -0.35 -1.79
C VAL A 53 4.63 -1.63 -2.05
N SER A 54 4.38 -1.94 -3.31
CA SER A 54 3.63 -3.13 -3.70
C SER A 54 3.92 -3.51 -5.14
N ASN A 55 3.59 -4.75 -5.54
CA ASN A 55 3.70 -5.17 -6.93
C ASN A 55 2.96 -4.25 -7.88
N ASN A 56 1.72 -3.90 -7.53
CA ASN A 56 0.87 -2.98 -8.31
C ASN A 56 -0.02 -2.12 -7.40
N ALA A 57 -0.89 -1.32 -8.02
CA ALA A 57 -1.80 -0.42 -7.30
C ALA A 57 -3.24 -0.97 -7.20
N GLY A 58 -3.43 -2.28 -7.37
CA GLY A 58 -4.76 -2.86 -7.42
C GLY A 58 -5.52 -2.45 -8.69
N ILE A 59 -6.84 -2.44 -8.59
CA ILE A 59 -7.73 -1.91 -9.63
C ILE A 59 -8.54 -0.74 -9.05
N ASP A 60 -9.31 -0.04 -9.87
CA ASP A 60 -9.96 1.21 -9.49
C ASP A 60 -10.79 1.14 -8.21
N ASP A 61 -11.52 0.05 -8.01
CA ASP A 61 -12.48 -0.11 -6.92
C ASP A 61 -12.17 -1.26 -5.96
N ALA A 62 -10.96 -1.79 -6.00
CA ALA A 62 -10.54 -2.88 -5.11
C ALA A 62 -9.04 -2.88 -4.84
N GLY A 63 -8.65 -3.48 -3.73
CA GLY A 63 -7.27 -3.54 -3.30
C GLY A 63 -6.73 -2.15 -2.96
N LEU A 64 -5.48 -1.90 -3.28
CA LEU A 64 -4.84 -0.59 -3.04
C LEU A 64 -5.50 0.55 -3.82
N GLY A 65 -6.26 0.26 -4.87
CA GLY A 65 -7.04 1.26 -5.59
C GLY A 65 -8.01 2.03 -4.68
N LEU A 66 -8.51 1.40 -3.62
CA LEU A 66 -9.36 2.07 -2.62
C LEU A 66 -8.64 3.24 -1.95
N LEU A 67 -7.35 3.10 -1.67
CA LEU A 67 -6.54 4.16 -1.05
C LEU A 67 -6.23 5.29 -2.03
N LEU A 68 -6.18 5.00 -3.33
CA LEU A 68 -6.05 6.03 -4.36
C LEU A 68 -7.34 6.84 -4.51
N GLN A 69 -8.49 6.19 -4.46
CA GLN A 69 -9.78 6.88 -4.51
C GLN A 69 -9.94 7.92 -3.40
N THR A 70 -9.47 7.61 -2.21
CA THR A 70 -9.54 8.50 -1.04
C THR A 70 -8.38 9.49 -0.97
N ARG A 71 -7.47 9.48 -1.95
CA ARG A 71 -6.28 10.35 -2.01
C ARG A 71 -5.37 10.23 -0.80
N GLN A 72 -5.28 9.05 -0.22
CA GLN A 72 -4.43 8.76 0.94
C GLN A 72 -2.98 8.45 0.54
N VAL A 73 -2.72 8.19 -0.75
CA VAL A 73 -1.39 7.80 -1.24
C VAL A 73 -0.73 9.00 -1.91
N ARG A 74 0.46 9.34 -1.44
CA ARG A 74 1.31 10.36 -2.04
C ARG A 74 2.27 9.77 -3.08
N LYS A 75 2.78 8.56 -2.82
CA LYS A 75 3.77 7.90 -3.67
C LYS A 75 3.54 6.40 -3.75
N MET A 76 3.64 5.86 -4.96
CA MET A 76 3.70 4.43 -5.21
C MET A 76 5.12 4.03 -5.62
N ILE A 77 5.64 2.97 -5.01
CA ILE A 77 6.84 2.27 -5.45
C ILE A 77 6.40 0.87 -5.88
N SER A 78 6.43 0.60 -7.17
CA SER A 78 5.69 -0.53 -7.75
C SER A 78 6.39 -1.06 -8.99
N SER A 79 6.04 -2.29 -9.38
CA SER A 79 6.55 -2.89 -10.62
C SER A 79 5.61 -2.66 -11.81
N TYR A 80 4.32 -2.49 -11.54
CA TYR A 80 3.30 -2.37 -12.58
C TYR A 80 2.10 -1.59 -12.03
N VAL A 81 1.56 -0.69 -12.84
CA VAL A 81 0.45 0.18 -12.43
C VAL A 81 -0.65 0.32 -13.50
N GLY A 82 -0.59 -0.50 -14.55
CA GLY A 82 -1.35 -0.31 -15.79
C GLY A 82 -2.85 -0.56 -15.72
N GLU A 83 -3.38 -1.20 -14.68
CA GLU A 83 -4.80 -1.57 -14.59
C GLU A 83 -5.62 -0.68 -13.65
N ASN A 84 -5.13 0.53 -13.37
CA ASN A 84 -5.78 1.45 -12.47
C ASN A 84 -5.90 2.82 -13.13
N ALA A 85 -7.11 3.17 -13.57
CA ALA A 85 -7.38 4.45 -14.23
C ALA A 85 -7.28 5.62 -13.26
N THR A 86 -7.66 5.44 -12.00
CA THR A 86 -7.51 6.45 -10.94
C THR A 86 -6.03 6.78 -10.71
N PHE A 87 -5.17 5.76 -10.70
CA PHE A 87 -3.72 5.95 -10.64
C PHE A 87 -3.22 6.82 -11.80
N ALA A 88 -3.57 6.44 -13.04
CA ALA A 88 -3.14 7.16 -14.23
C ALA A 88 -3.59 8.62 -14.20
N LYS A 89 -4.83 8.87 -13.81
CA LYS A 89 -5.39 10.22 -13.70
C LYS A 89 -4.64 11.07 -12.67
N GLN A 90 -4.40 10.54 -11.48
CA GLN A 90 -3.69 11.26 -10.42
C GLN A 90 -2.22 11.52 -10.80
N TYR A 91 -1.56 10.53 -11.42
CA TYR A 91 -0.19 10.68 -11.87
C TYR A 91 -0.06 11.78 -12.94
N LEU A 92 -0.92 11.78 -13.95
CA LEU A 92 -0.90 12.76 -15.01
C LEU A 92 -1.25 14.17 -14.51
N ALA A 93 -2.06 14.26 -13.46
CA ALA A 93 -2.37 15.55 -12.83
C ALA A 93 -1.27 16.05 -11.88
N GLY A 94 -0.19 15.29 -11.67
CA GLY A 94 0.91 15.66 -10.77
C GLY A 94 0.58 15.47 -9.28
N GLU A 95 -0.50 14.78 -8.96
CA GLU A 95 -0.95 14.57 -7.58
C GLU A 95 -0.34 13.34 -6.92
N LEU A 96 0.28 12.45 -7.69
CA LEU A 96 0.81 11.17 -7.26
C LEU A 96 2.20 10.95 -7.84
N GLU A 97 3.17 10.66 -6.99
CA GLU A 97 4.51 10.26 -7.40
C GLU A 97 4.57 8.77 -7.68
N ILE A 98 5.41 8.36 -8.62
CA ILE A 98 5.68 6.96 -8.90
C ILE A 98 7.16 6.69 -9.03
N GLU A 99 7.58 5.55 -8.48
CA GLU A 99 8.88 4.94 -8.75
C GLU A 99 8.63 3.51 -9.24
N VAL A 100 9.03 3.22 -10.47
CA VAL A 100 8.84 1.90 -11.08
C VAL A 100 10.13 1.10 -10.96
N ASN A 101 10.01 -0.11 -10.42
CA ASN A 101 11.12 -1.06 -10.30
C ASN A 101 10.71 -2.40 -10.91
N PRO A 102 11.61 -3.13 -11.57
CA PRO A 102 11.37 -4.53 -11.88
C PRO A 102 11.05 -5.30 -10.60
N GLN A 103 10.18 -6.30 -10.67
CA GLN A 103 9.69 -6.99 -9.46
C GLN A 103 10.81 -7.63 -8.64
N GLY A 104 11.79 -8.24 -9.31
CA GLY A 104 12.95 -8.81 -8.60
C GLY A 104 13.77 -7.75 -7.87
N THR A 105 13.94 -6.58 -8.46
CA THR A 105 14.61 -5.44 -7.83
C THR A 105 13.81 -4.92 -6.64
N LEU A 106 12.50 -4.82 -6.78
CA LEU A 106 11.61 -4.38 -5.69
C LEU A 106 11.73 -5.33 -4.49
N ALA A 107 11.64 -6.63 -4.73
CA ALA A 107 11.78 -7.65 -3.69
C ALA A 107 13.15 -7.59 -3.00
N GLU A 108 14.22 -7.41 -3.76
CA GLU A 108 15.58 -7.33 -3.21
C GLU A 108 15.79 -6.04 -2.40
N ARG A 109 15.22 -4.93 -2.83
CA ARG A 109 15.25 -3.68 -2.05
C ARG A 109 14.58 -3.85 -0.69
N ILE A 110 13.43 -4.53 -0.65
CA ILE A 110 12.71 -4.82 0.60
C ILE A 110 13.57 -5.71 1.49
N ARG A 111 14.15 -6.77 0.92
CA ARG A 111 15.06 -7.69 1.65
C ARG A 111 16.24 -6.93 2.23
N ALA A 112 16.91 -6.12 1.42
CA ALA A 112 18.09 -5.37 1.84
C ALA A 112 17.77 -4.38 2.97
N GLY A 113 16.63 -3.72 2.90
CA GLY A 113 16.16 -2.83 3.96
C GLY A 113 15.95 -3.55 5.28
N GLY A 114 15.39 -4.77 5.24
CA GLY A 114 15.20 -5.60 6.43
C GLY A 114 16.49 -6.21 6.98
N ALA A 115 17.48 -6.36 6.15
CA ALA A 115 18.79 -6.92 6.56
C ALA A 115 19.73 -5.86 7.18
N GLY A 116 19.41 -4.61 7.05
CA GLY A 116 20.26 -3.51 7.50
C GLY A 116 21.29 -3.13 6.46
#